data_c47e0449cb215ef5e2eb3dc2c871ff6d
#
_entry.id   c47e0449cb215ef5e2eb3dc2c871ff6d
#
_cell.length_a   1.000
_cell.length_b   1.000
_cell.length_c   1.000
_cell.angle_alpha   90.00
_cell.angle_beta   90.00
_cell.angle_gamma   90.00
#
_symmetry.space_group_name_H-M   'P 1'
#
loop_
_entity.id
_entity.type
_entity.pdbx_description
1 polymer ?
#
loop_
_entity_poly.entity_id
_entity_poly.type
_entity_poly.pdbx_seq_one_letter_code
_entity_poly.pdbx_strand_id
1 'polypeptide(L)'
;ISQIGYVLTAVGLSTALGMSAGLFHAMNHTMFKGLLFLAAGAVLHQTGTTDLGKLGGLSKKMPHTTVLFLIGAASISGVPPFNGFASKWMIYQATYMKAVESGNIGFLLVTVIALVTSVLTLASFVKVTQSVFFGQLPAEYENVKEVPFGMRLAMGLFAAVCILSGIFPNWVTENLTQPAAEAVFNVGNYINSMLGAGYAESVMGANAPAAQAISFAGVGAWNPIHWLLVLAIALLAVTLVAIMGKYDQVSEKKSASEDGKYDLFFGGEKSVYSQVGGGDLFWGFKHNWRHYFSFMHDLHSGVVNDYALWAVVALALATLFMQIAL
;
A
#
# COMPACT_ATOMS: atom_id res chain seq x y z
N ILE A 1 -2.98 3.15 9.81
CA ILE A 1 -4.44 3.37 9.91
C ILE A 1 -5.12 3.06 8.57
N SER A 2 -4.76 3.71 7.47
CA SER A 2 -5.40 3.55 6.16
C SER A 2 -5.55 2.10 5.69
N GLN A 3 -4.50 1.27 5.79
CA GLN A 3 -4.54 -0.12 5.31
C GLN A 3 -5.47 -1.01 6.18
N ILE A 4 -5.54 -0.75 7.48
CA ILE A 4 -6.52 -1.41 8.36
C ILE A 4 -7.94 -0.95 8.00
N GLY A 5 -8.11 0.31 7.58
CA GLY A 5 -9.38 0.79 7.04
C GLY A 5 -9.89 -0.03 5.84
N TYR A 6 -9.00 -0.43 4.93
CA TYR A 6 -9.37 -1.35 3.83
C TYR A 6 -9.86 -2.70 4.35
N VAL A 7 -9.16 -3.29 5.34
CA VAL A 7 -9.57 -4.57 5.95
C VAL A 7 -10.95 -4.44 6.59
N LEU A 8 -11.15 -3.42 7.43
CA LEU A 8 -12.43 -3.21 8.12
C LEU A 8 -13.57 -2.93 7.14
N THR A 9 -13.32 -2.15 6.08
CA THR A 9 -14.29 -1.91 5.02
C THR A 9 -14.72 -3.23 4.37
N ALA A 10 -13.76 -4.06 3.98
CA ALA A 10 -14.04 -5.32 3.30
C ALA A 10 -14.81 -6.31 4.18
N VAL A 11 -14.37 -6.50 5.43
CA VAL A 11 -15.03 -7.37 6.41
C VAL A 11 -16.44 -6.85 6.75
N GLY A 12 -16.58 -5.53 6.91
CA GLY A 12 -17.85 -4.86 7.23
C GLY A 12 -18.93 -4.97 6.16
N LEU A 13 -18.56 -5.34 4.90
CA LEU A 13 -19.56 -5.63 3.86
C LEU A 13 -20.43 -6.84 4.19
N SER A 14 -19.98 -7.69 5.10
CA SER A 14 -20.65 -8.95 5.48
C SER A 14 -20.99 -9.83 4.28
N THR A 15 -20.13 -9.82 3.26
CA THR A 15 -20.21 -10.71 2.09
C THR A 15 -19.01 -11.64 2.06
N ALA A 16 -19.17 -12.81 1.47
CA ALA A 16 -18.09 -13.78 1.37
C ALA A 16 -16.88 -13.24 0.59
N LEU A 17 -17.12 -12.53 -0.51
CA LEU A 17 -16.09 -11.87 -1.26
C LEU A 17 -15.39 -10.79 -0.41
N GLY A 18 -16.16 -9.96 0.31
CA GLY A 18 -15.62 -8.94 1.21
C GLY A 18 -14.75 -9.54 2.32
N MET A 19 -15.22 -10.63 2.94
CA MET A 19 -14.45 -11.33 3.98
C MET A 19 -13.15 -11.89 3.42
N SER A 20 -13.20 -12.63 2.29
CA SER A 20 -11.99 -13.16 1.65
C SER A 20 -11.02 -12.05 1.24
N ALA A 21 -11.51 -10.96 0.65
CA ALA A 21 -10.71 -9.81 0.27
C ALA A 21 -10.06 -9.12 1.48
N GLY A 22 -10.81 -8.96 2.58
CA GLY A 22 -10.31 -8.40 3.83
C GLY A 22 -9.20 -9.24 4.45
N LEU A 23 -9.39 -10.55 4.53
CA LEU A 23 -8.37 -11.49 5.03
C LEU A 23 -7.13 -11.49 4.13
N PHE A 24 -7.31 -11.49 2.81
CA PHE A 24 -6.20 -11.43 1.86
C PHE A 24 -5.42 -10.11 2.02
N HIS A 25 -6.12 -8.99 2.18
CA HIS A 25 -5.47 -7.70 2.39
C HIS A 25 -4.75 -7.62 3.75
N ALA A 26 -5.32 -8.18 4.81
CA ALA A 26 -4.68 -8.24 6.12
C ALA A 26 -3.36 -9.04 6.07
N MET A 27 -3.36 -10.19 5.40
CA MET A 27 -2.16 -11.00 5.18
C MET A 27 -1.11 -10.23 4.36
N ASN A 28 -1.52 -9.64 3.24
CA ASN A 28 -0.63 -8.86 2.39
C ASN A 28 -0.09 -7.62 3.10
N HIS A 29 -0.93 -6.96 3.91
CA HIS A 29 -0.53 -5.80 4.72
C HIS A 29 0.59 -6.16 5.69
N THR A 30 0.50 -7.31 6.35
CA THR A 30 1.56 -7.79 7.25
C THR A 30 2.87 -7.96 6.50
N MET A 31 2.84 -8.52 5.29
CA MET A 31 4.04 -8.79 4.49
C MET A 31 4.72 -7.51 4.01
N PHE A 32 3.99 -6.63 3.30
CA PHE A 32 4.62 -5.42 2.80
C PHE A 32 4.95 -4.40 3.91
N LYS A 33 4.22 -4.37 5.01
CA LYS A 33 4.58 -3.54 6.18
C LYS A 33 5.83 -4.07 6.86
N GLY A 34 5.92 -5.37 7.09
CA GLY A 34 7.14 -6.00 7.60
C GLY A 34 8.36 -5.65 6.76
N LEU A 35 8.24 -5.76 5.43
CA LEU A 35 9.31 -5.38 4.49
C LEU A 35 9.71 -3.91 4.62
N LEU A 36 8.74 -3.00 4.63
CA LEU A 36 8.99 -1.56 4.71
C LEU A 36 9.62 -1.15 6.05
N PHE A 37 9.17 -1.74 7.17
CA PHE A 37 9.79 -1.48 8.47
C PHE A 37 11.21 -2.03 8.56
N LEU A 38 11.47 -3.21 8.03
CA LEU A 38 12.84 -3.75 7.98
C LEU A 38 13.75 -2.88 7.11
N ALA A 39 13.25 -2.38 5.98
CA ALA A 39 14.01 -1.48 5.12
C ALA A 39 14.26 -0.11 5.77
N ALA A 40 13.28 0.45 6.50
CA ALA A 40 13.48 1.67 7.29
C ALA A 40 14.48 1.45 8.42
N GLY A 41 14.42 0.28 9.09
CA GLY A 41 15.41 -0.15 10.09
C GLY A 41 16.81 -0.30 9.49
N ALA A 42 16.92 -0.80 8.26
CA ALA A 42 18.19 -0.89 7.52
C ALA A 42 18.79 0.50 7.24
N VAL A 43 17.98 1.46 6.82
CA VAL A 43 18.41 2.85 6.64
C VAL A 43 18.86 3.45 7.97
N LEU A 44 18.05 3.32 9.02
CA LEU A 44 18.38 3.80 10.37
C LEU A 44 19.70 3.19 10.88
N HIS A 45 19.90 1.89 10.67
CA HIS A 45 21.10 1.19 11.10
C HIS A 45 22.39 1.76 10.46
N GLN A 46 22.30 2.18 9.20
CA GLN A 46 23.44 2.68 8.45
C GLN A 46 23.66 4.19 8.57
N THR A 47 22.59 4.97 8.75
CA THR A 47 22.64 6.44 8.74
C THR A 47 22.45 7.07 10.11
N GLY A 48 21.95 6.31 11.09
CA GLY A 48 21.60 6.82 12.42
C GLY A 48 20.36 7.71 12.46
N THR A 49 19.66 7.91 11.34
CA THR A 49 18.48 8.79 11.27
C THR A 49 17.39 8.25 10.35
N THR A 50 16.16 8.67 10.60
CA THR A 50 14.99 8.47 9.73
C THR A 50 14.41 9.79 9.22
N ASP A 51 15.09 10.91 9.49
CA ASP A 51 14.67 12.23 9.06
C ASP A 51 14.84 12.38 7.53
N LEU A 52 13.72 12.48 6.82
CA LEU A 52 13.69 12.61 5.36
C LEU A 52 14.40 13.88 4.86
N GLY A 53 14.49 14.93 5.70
CA GLY A 53 15.18 16.17 5.36
C GLY A 53 16.71 16.04 5.37
N LYS A 54 17.25 15.00 6.02
CA LYS A 54 18.69 14.73 6.12
C LYS A 54 19.17 13.61 5.21
N LEU A 55 18.23 12.81 4.67
CA LEU A 55 18.53 11.66 3.82
C LEU A 55 18.52 12.07 2.34
N GLY A 56 19.16 11.27 1.49
CA GLY A 56 19.15 11.42 0.04
C GLY A 56 20.17 10.50 -0.63
N GLY A 57 19.91 10.10 -1.89
CA GLY A 57 20.88 9.44 -2.75
C GLY A 57 21.40 8.07 -2.29
N LEU A 58 20.76 7.43 -1.30
CA LEU A 58 21.24 6.16 -0.71
C LEU A 58 21.20 4.98 -1.68
N SER A 59 20.49 5.07 -2.81
CA SER A 59 20.41 3.99 -3.80
C SER A 59 21.77 3.51 -4.31
N LYS A 60 22.73 4.42 -4.42
CA LYS A 60 24.11 4.08 -4.84
C LYS A 60 24.90 3.32 -3.78
N LYS A 61 24.58 3.51 -2.51
CA LYS A 61 25.26 2.91 -1.37
C LYS A 61 24.56 1.66 -0.83
N MET A 62 23.24 1.63 -0.94
CA MET A 62 22.38 0.56 -0.43
C MET A 62 21.43 0.03 -1.55
N PRO A 63 21.97 -0.50 -2.66
CA PRO A 63 21.16 -0.88 -3.82
C PRO A 63 20.19 -2.03 -3.52
N HIS A 64 20.58 -3.02 -2.72
CA HIS A 64 19.70 -4.13 -2.36
C HIS A 64 18.55 -3.65 -1.47
N THR A 65 18.86 -2.84 -0.45
CA THR A 65 17.83 -2.24 0.42
C THR A 65 16.88 -1.36 -0.40
N THR A 66 17.40 -0.59 -1.36
CA THR A 66 16.57 0.24 -2.26
C THR A 66 15.57 -0.60 -3.06
N VAL A 67 16.03 -1.67 -3.71
CA VAL A 67 15.16 -2.56 -4.50
C VAL A 67 14.10 -3.20 -3.61
N LEU A 68 14.47 -3.70 -2.45
CA LEU A 68 13.55 -4.34 -1.50
C LEU A 68 12.52 -3.33 -0.95
N PHE A 69 12.94 -2.10 -0.65
CA PHE A 69 12.03 -1.02 -0.28
C PHE A 69 11.05 -0.70 -1.42
N LEU A 70 11.51 -0.60 -2.67
CA LEU A 70 10.66 -0.34 -3.83
C LEU A 70 9.59 -1.43 -4.03
N ILE A 71 9.92 -2.70 -3.80
CA ILE A 71 8.95 -3.80 -3.83
C ILE A 71 7.88 -3.58 -2.76
N GLY A 72 8.26 -3.26 -1.53
CA GLY A 72 7.32 -2.95 -0.45
C GLY A 72 6.47 -1.71 -0.72
N ALA A 73 7.08 -0.65 -1.24
CA ALA A 73 6.40 0.59 -1.61
C ALA A 73 5.39 0.40 -2.75
N ALA A 74 5.75 -0.36 -3.78
CA ALA A 74 4.86 -0.73 -4.87
C ALA A 74 3.71 -1.62 -4.37
N SER A 75 4.01 -2.58 -3.49
CA SER A 75 3.02 -3.47 -2.88
C SER A 75 1.98 -2.69 -2.07
N ILE A 76 2.41 -1.86 -1.12
CA ILE A 76 1.47 -1.08 -0.28
C ILE A 76 0.66 -0.06 -1.08
N SER A 77 1.23 0.48 -2.15
CA SER A 77 0.56 1.42 -3.05
C SER A 77 -0.48 0.74 -3.93
N GLY A 78 -0.40 -0.58 -4.10
CA GLY A 78 -1.29 -1.32 -4.98
C GLY A 78 -0.88 -1.20 -6.45
N VAL A 79 0.42 -1.29 -6.71
CA VAL A 79 0.97 -1.33 -8.08
C VAL A 79 1.00 -2.78 -8.56
N PRO A 80 0.43 -3.11 -9.75
CA PRO A 80 0.62 -4.43 -10.34
C PRO A 80 2.10 -4.69 -10.67
N PRO A 81 2.62 -5.90 -10.58
CA PRO A 81 1.96 -7.17 -10.26
C PRO A 81 2.00 -7.57 -8.77
N PHE A 82 2.24 -6.63 -7.86
CA PHE A 82 2.43 -6.93 -6.44
C PHE A 82 1.11 -7.26 -5.73
N ASN A 83 1.24 -7.94 -4.59
CA ASN A 83 0.14 -8.49 -3.81
C ASN A 83 -0.87 -7.44 -3.28
N GLY A 84 -0.42 -6.23 -2.98
CA GLY A 84 -1.30 -5.15 -2.55
C GLY A 84 -2.32 -4.74 -3.59
N PHE A 85 -1.97 -4.83 -4.89
CA PHE A 85 -2.93 -4.61 -5.97
C PHE A 85 -4.02 -5.69 -5.97
N ALA A 86 -3.63 -6.97 -5.93
CA ALA A 86 -4.57 -8.08 -6.01
C ALA A 86 -5.65 -8.00 -4.91
N SER A 87 -5.23 -7.78 -3.65
CA SER A 87 -6.16 -7.68 -2.54
C SER A 87 -7.03 -6.41 -2.58
N LYS A 88 -6.47 -5.26 -2.96
CA LYS A 88 -7.25 -4.03 -3.12
C LYS A 88 -8.25 -4.14 -4.26
N TRP A 89 -7.87 -4.77 -5.36
CA TRP A 89 -8.76 -5.03 -6.49
C TRP A 89 -9.98 -5.83 -6.06
N MET A 90 -9.79 -6.88 -5.27
CA MET A 90 -10.91 -7.65 -4.71
C MET A 90 -11.80 -6.80 -3.80
N ILE A 91 -11.22 -5.91 -2.97
CA ILE A 91 -11.99 -5.00 -2.11
C ILE A 91 -12.85 -4.06 -2.94
N TYR A 92 -12.30 -3.46 -4.01
CA TYR A 92 -13.06 -2.57 -4.89
C TYR A 92 -14.21 -3.29 -5.57
N GLN A 93 -13.99 -4.53 -6.02
CA GLN A 93 -15.06 -5.35 -6.58
C GLN A 93 -16.13 -5.67 -5.54
N ALA A 94 -15.74 -6.08 -4.33
CA ALA A 94 -16.67 -6.40 -3.26
C ALA A 94 -17.56 -5.20 -2.88
N THR A 95 -16.96 -4.00 -2.74
CA THR A 95 -17.71 -2.77 -2.41
C THR A 95 -18.61 -2.34 -3.55
N TYR A 96 -18.14 -2.43 -4.80
CA TYR A 96 -18.94 -2.11 -5.98
C TYR A 96 -20.12 -3.07 -6.17
N MET A 97 -19.89 -4.37 -6.04
CA MET A 97 -20.96 -5.37 -6.14
C MET A 97 -22.00 -5.17 -5.06
N LYS A 98 -21.60 -4.89 -3.82
CA LYS A 98 -22.52 -4.56 -2.74
C LYS A 98 -23.36 -3.32 -3.05
N ALA A 99 -22.76 -2.30 -3.69
CA ALA A 99 -23.49 -1.12 -4.14
C ALA A 99 -24.59 -1.48 -5.18
N VAL A 100 -24.22 -2.31 -6.16
CA VAL A 100 -25.16 -2.74 -7.22
C VAL A 100 -26.29 -3.61 -6.64
N GLU A 101 -25.95 -4.59 -5.80
CA GLU A 101 -26.92 -5.50 -5.19
C GLU A 101 -27.91 -4.80 -4.26
N SER A 102 -27.43 -3.86 -3.44
CA SER A 102 -28.25 -3.15 -2.47
C SER A 102 -28.96 -1.92 -3.03
N GLY A 103 -28.53 -1.41 -4.20
CA GLY A 103 -28.96 -0.11 -4.73
C GLY A 103 -28.49 1.09 -3.90
N ASN A 104 -27.62 0.87 -2.90
CA ASN A 104 -27.17 1.92 -1.97
C ASN A 104 -25.91 2.61 -2.49
N ILE A 105 -26.06 3.89 -2.85
CA ILE A 105 -24.98 4.74 -3.34
C ILE A 105 -23.84 4.91 -2.32
N GLY A 106 -24.08 4.70 -1.03
CA GLY A 106 -23.08 4.75 0.03
C GLY A 106 -21.91 3.79 -0.22
N PHE A 107 -22.18 2.57 -0.69
CA PHE A 107 -21.13 1.61 -1.02
C PHE A 107 -20.32 2.01 -2.27
N LEU A 108 -20.95 2.70 -3.23
CA LEU A 108 -20.24 3.28 -4.37
C LEU A 108 -19.28 4.39 -3.93
N LEU A 109 -19.72 5.26 -3.01
CA LEU A 109 -18.85 6.29 -2.42
C LEU A 109 -17.67 5.67 -1.68
N VAL A 110 -17.88 4.59 -0.92
CA VAL A 110 -16.80 3.84 -0.26
C VAL A 110 -15.80 3.31 -1.29
N THR A 111 -16.25 2.78 -2.43
CA THR A 111 -15.36 2.33 -3.53
C THR A 111 -14.50 3.48 -4.04
N VAL A 112 -15.10 4.64 -4.31
CA VAL A 112 -14.39 5.83 -4.80
C VAL A 112 -13.36 6.32 -3.77
N ILE A 113 -13.74 6.42 -2.50
CA ILE A 113 -12.84 6.82 -1.41
C ILE A 113 -11.67 5.84 -1.30
N ALA A 114 -11.93 4.54 -1.40
CA ALA A 114 -10.88 3.53 -1.37
C ALA A 114 -9.89 3.68 -2.54
N LEU A 115 -10.37 3.96 -3.76
CA LEU A 115 -9.50 4.24 -4.92
C LEU A 115 -8.65 5.48 -4.71
N VAL A 116 -9.24 6.59 -4.28
CA VAL A 116 -8.52 7.85 -3.98
C VAL A 116 -7.46 7.62 -2.90
N THR A 117 -7.78 6.86 -1.85
CA THR A 117 -6.84 6.50 -0.79
C THR A 117 -5.63 5.72 -1.31
N SER A 118 -5.81 4.86 -2.32
CA SER A 118 -4.67 4.18 -2.97
C SER A 118 -3.76 5.15 -3.72
N VAL A 119 -4.32 6.13 -4.42
CA VAL A 119 -3.52 7.16 -5.10
C VAL A 119 -2.73 8.00 -4.10
N LEU A 120 -3.35 8.40 -2.99
CA LEU A 120 -2.67 9.12 -1.91
C LEU A 120 -1.56 8.29 -1.25
N THR A 121 -1.77 6.98 -1.11
CA THR A 121 -0.75 6.06 -0.62
C THR A 121 0.46 6.02 -1.57
N LEU A 122 0.20 5.90 -2.88
CA LEU A 122 1.26 5.94 -3.90
C LEU A 122 2.05 7.25 -3.82
N ALA A 123 1.37 8.39 -3.78
CA ALA A 123 2.01 9.71 -3.67
C ALA A 123 2.92 9.80 -2.43
N SER A 124 2.46 9.27 -1.29
CA SER A 124 3.25 9.24 -0.05
C SER A 124 4.52 8.40 -0.19
N PHE A 125 4.42 7.21 -0.80
CA PHE A 125 5.58 6.34 -0.98
C PHE A 125 6.52 6.81 -2.08
N VAL A 126 6.04 7.48 -3.13
CA VAL A 126 6.90 8.18 -4.10
C VAL A 126 7.73 9.25 -3.38
N LYS A 127 7.11 10.05 -2.50
CA LYS A 127 7.83 11.05 -1.70
C LYS A 127 8.93 10.42 -0.84
N VAL A 128 8.61 9.39 -0.06
CA VAL A 128 9.59 8.72 0.82
C VAL A 128 10.73 8.12 0.00
N THR A 129 10.39 7.42 -1.09
CA THR A 129 11.37 6.82 -2.00
C THR A 129 12.34 7.86 -2.56
N GLN A 130 11.81 8.97 -3.05
CA GLN A 130 12.60 10.08 -3.60
C GLN A 130 13.51 10.69 -2.53
N SER A 131 12.97 10.93 -1.34
CA SER A 131 13.72 11.59 -0.26
C SER A 131 14.82 10.74 0.34
N VAL A 132 14.68 9.43 0.36
CA VAL A 132 15.65 8.53 1.01
C VAL A 132 16.68 7.99 0.00
N PHE A 133 16.19 7.46 -1.12
CA PHE A 133 17.04 6.66 -2.01
C PHE A 133 17.52 7.43 -3.23
N PHE A 134 16.80 8.47 -3.66
CA PHE A 134 17.15 9.25 -4.83
C PHE A 134 17.52 10.69 -4.45
N GLY A 135 18.01 11.45 -5.43
CA GLY A 135 18.52 12.80 -5.19
C GLY A 135 20.01 12.81 -4.84
N GLN A 136 20.45 13.88 -4.21
CA GLN A 136 21.86 14.07 -3.85
C GLN A 136 22.19 13.34 -2.55
N LEU A 137 23.33 12.65 -2.52
CA LEU A 137 23.86 12.01 -1.32
C LEU A 137 24.55 13.05 -0.46
N PRO A 138 24.12 13.31 0.79
CA PRO A 138 24.86 14.16 1.71
C PRO A 138 26.25 13.63 2.00
N ALA A 139 27.24 14.53 2.14
CA ALA A 139 28.64 14.16 2.36
C ALA A 139 28.85 13.27 3.60
N GLU A 140 28.02 13.44 4.63
CA GLU A 140 28.08 12.63 5.86
C GLU A 140 27.80 11.14 5.61
N TYR A 141 27.11 10.79 4.52
CA TYR A 141 26.74 9.40 4.17
C TYR A 141 27.59 8.80 3.04
N GLU A 142 28.68 9.44 2.63
CA GLU A 142 29.59 8.90 1.61
C GLU A 142 30.15 7.53 1.96
N ASN A 143 30.36 7.25 3.25
CA ASN A 143 30.93 6.01 3.75
C ASN A 143 29.88 4.95 4.12
N VAL A 144 28.61 5.24 3.95
CA VAL A 144 27.51 4.29 4.18
C VAL A 144 27.67 3.09 3.25
N LYS A 145 27.41 1.89 3.80
CA LYS A 145 27.47 0.62 3.08
C LYS A 145 26.14 -0.10 3.16
N GLU A 146 26.01 -1.12 2.32
CA GLU A 146 24.85 -2.01 2.38
C GLU A 146 24.79 -2.76 3.74
N VAL A 147 23.57 -3.06 4.20
CA VAL A 147 23.37 -3.80 5.46
C VAL A 147 23.86 -5.25 5.38
N PRO A 148 24.15 -5.90 6.54
CA PRO A 148 24.57 -7.29 6.59
C PRO A 148 23.62 -8.25 5.87
N PHE A 149 24.15 -9.40 5.44
CA PHE A 149 23.38 -10.40 4.68
C PHE A 149 22.11 -10.86 5.40
N GLY A 150 22.14 -11.07 6.72
CA GLY A 150 20.98 -11.49 7.49
C GLY A 150 19.79 -10.53 7.39
N MET A 151 20.04 -9.20 7.42
CA MET A 151 18.98 -8.20 7.24
C MET A 151 18.43 -8.22 5.82
N ARG A 152 19.31 -8.35 4.81
CA ARG A 152 18.89 -8.47 3.41
C ARG A 152 18.08 -9.74 3.15
N LEU A 153 18.46 -10.85 3.75
CA LEU A 153 17.74 -12.12 3.65
C LEU A 153 16.33 -11.99 4.23
N ALA A 154 16.20 -11.42 5.43
CA ALA A 154 14.90 -11.19 6.05
C ALA A 154 13.99 -10.33 5.16
N MET A 155 14.49 -9.19 4.67
CA MET A 155 13.74 -8.36 3.72
C MET A 155 13.41 -9.11 2.43
N GLY A 156 14.35 -9.90 1.91
CA GLY A 156 14.18 -10.71 0.70
C GLY A 156 13.05 -11.72 0.81
N LEU A 157 12.89 -12.37 1.96
CA LEU A 157 11.78 -13.31 2.23
C LEU A 157 10.43 -12.59 2.16
N PHE A 158 10.28 -11.44 2.81
CA PHE A 158 9.06 -10.65 2.73
C PHE A 158 8.78 -10.16 1.29
N ALA A 159 9.81 -9.71 0.59
CA ALA A 159 9.69 -9.28 -0.81
C ALA A 159 9.26 -10.43 -1.73
N ALA A 160 9.81 -11.62 -1.54
CA ALA A 160 9.41 -12.82 -2.28
C ALA A 160 7.92 -13.13 -2.08
N VAL A 161 7.42 -13.08 -0.84
CA VAL A 161 5.99 -13.27 -0.57
C VAL A 161 5.16 -12.18 -1.24
N CYS A 162 5.58 -10.90 -1.21
CA CYS A 162 4.86 -9.81 -1.87
C CYS A 162 4.74 -10.02 -3.39
N ILE A 163 5.79 -10.57 -4.02
CA ILE A 163 5.80 -10.88 -5.45
C ILE A 163 4.95 -12.12 -5.74
N LEU A 164 5.21 -13.22 -5.03
CA LEU A 164 4.55 -14.50 -5.30
C LEU A 164 3.04 -14.43 -5.07
N SER A 165 2.59 -13.83 -3.98
CA SER A 165 1.16 -13.67 -3.71
C SER A 165 0.47 -12.66 -4.62
N GLY A 166 1.24 -11.78 -5.28
CA GLY A 166 0.74 -10.91 -6.34
C GLY A 166 0.64 -11.58 -7.71
N ILE A 167 1.59 -12.49 -8.02
CA ILE A 167 1.60 -13.25 -9.28
C ILE A 167 0.60 -14.42 -9.23
N PHE A 168 0.43 -15.05 -8.06
CA PHE A 168 -0.45 -16.18 -7.85
C PHE A 168 -1.60 -15.86 -6.88
N PRO A 169 -2.37 -14.77 -7.08
CA PRO A 169 -3.41 -14.37 -6.14
C PRO A 169 -4.53 -15.41 -6.04
N ASN A 170 -4.87 -16.07 -7.14
CA ASN A 170 -5.92 -17.10 -7.16
C ASN A 170 -5.55 -18.29 -6.27
N TRP A 171 -4.29 -18.73 -6.30
CA TRP A 171 -3.85 -19.81 -5.42
C TRP A 171 -4.01 -19.44 -3.94
N VAL A 172 -3.66 -18.20 -3.58
CA VAL A 172 -3.80 -17.71 -2.19
C VAL A 172 -5.28 -17.61 -1.81
N THR A 173 -6.11 -17.09 -2.69
CA THR A 173 -7.54 -16.93 -2.41
C THR A 173 -8.24 -18.29 -2.29
N GLU A 174 -8.03 -19.19 -3.21
CA GLU A 174 -8.67 -20.51 -3.23
C GLU A 174 -8.24 -21.41 -2.07
N ASN A 175 -6.96 -21.36 -1.66
CA ASN A 175 -6.44 -22.28 -0.65
C ASN A 175 -6.39 -21.70 0.78
N LEU A 176 -6.39 -20.36 0.93
CA LEU A 176 -6.25 -19.76 2.26
C LEU A 176 -7.45 -18.88 2.64
N THR A 177 -7.78 -17.87 1.83
CA THR A 177 -8.73 -16.85 2.30
C THR A 177 -10.18 -17.20 2.02
N GLN A 178 -10.48 -17.92 0.95
CA GLN A 178 -11.83 -18.41 0.66
C GLN A 178 -12.28 -19.46 1.67
N PRO A 179 -11.53 -20.53 1.96
CA PRO A 179 -11.93 -21.47 3.00
C PRO A 179 -12.14 -20.83 4.37
N ALA A 180 -11.29 -19.84 4.71
CA ALA A 180 -11.45 -19.09 5.96
C ALA A 180 -12.72 -18.22 5.96
N ALA A 181 -13.05 -17.57 4.84
CA ALA A 181 -14.29 -16.81 4.70
C ALA A 181 -15.52 -17.72 4.77
N GLU A 182 -15.48 -18.86 4.08
CA GLU A 182 -16.55 -19.86 4.13
C GLU A 182 -16.79 -20.38 5.56
N ALA A 183 -15.71 -20.63 6.31
CA ALA A 183 -15.83 -21.08 7.70
C ALA A 183 -16.54 -20.04 8.59
N VAL A 184 -16.34 -18.73 8.34
CA VAL A 184 -17.02 -17.66 9.08
C VAL A 184 -18.51 -17.64 8.79
N PHE A 185 -18.92 -17.90 7.55
CA PHE A 185 -20.34 -17.85 7.14
C PHE A 185 -21.08 -19.16 7.34
N ASN A 186 -20.37 -20.26 7.56
CA ASN A 186 -20.96 -21.57 7.80
C ASN A 186 -21.20 -21.82 9.29
N VAL A 187 -22.19 -21.12 9.84
CA VAL A 187 -22.56 -21.18 11.26
C VAL A 187 -22.93 -22.61 11.68
N GLY A 188 -23.58 -23.39 10.81
CA GLY A 188 -23.95 -24.77 11.09
C GLY A 188 -22.72 -25.67 11.32
N ASN A 189 -21.72 -25.56 10.46
CA ASN A 189 -20.47 -26.31 10.64
C ASN A 189 -19.71 -25.87 11.90
N TYR A 190 -19.72 -24.57 12.22
CA TYR A 190 -19.13 -24.07 13.45
C TYR A 190 -19.81 -24.67 14.69
N ILE A 191 -21.15 -24.64 14.74
CA ILE A 191 -21.93 -25.22 15.85
C ILE A 191 -21.65 -26.71 15.96
N ASN A 192 -21.66 -27.46 14.85
CA ASN A 192 -21.40 -28.89 14.84
C ASN A 192 -19.97 -29.24 15.28
N SER A 193 -18.98 -28.41 14.96
CA SER A 193 -17.61 -28.62 15.40
C SER A 193 -17.39 -28.37 16.89
N MET A 194 -18.16 -27.45 17.49
CA MET A 194 -18.06 -27.11 18.92
C MET A 194 -18.91 -28.00 19.83
N LEU A 195 -20.11 -28.39 19.38
CA LEU A 195 -21.12 -29.03 20.20
C LEU A 195 -21.41 -30.50 19.81
N GLY A 196 -20.84 -30.96 18.70
CA GLY A 196 -21.03 -32.29 18.15
C GLY A 196 -21.86 -32.35 16.88
N ALA A 197 -21.64 -33.40 16.09
CA ALA A 197 -22.32 -33.59 14.80
C ALA A 197 -23.85 -33.65 14.97
N GLY A 198 -24.58 -32.94 14.13
CA GLY A 198 -26.05 -32.88 14.14
C GLY A 198 -26.66 -31.87 15.14
N TYR A 199 -25.83 -31.21 15.96
CA TYR A 199 -26.35 -30.26 16.94
C TYR A 199 -26.90 -28.99 16.29
N ALA A 200 -26.29 -28.53 15.19
CA ALA A 200 -26.79 -27.39 14.45
C ALA A 200 -28.22 -27.61 13.91
N GLU A 201 -28.50 -28.81 13.38
CA GLU A 201 -29.85 -29.18 12.89
C GLU A 201 -30.84 -29.24 14.01
N SER A 202 -30.45 -29.69 15.21
CA SER A 202 -31.32 -29.77 16.38
C SER A 202 -31.73 -28.40 16.94
N VAL A 203 -30.78 -27.40 16.88
CA VAL A 203 -31.03 -26.04 17.42
C VAL A 203 -31.60 -25.09 16.37
N MET A 204 -31.12 -25.17 15.12
CA MET A 204 -31.51 -24.25 14.05
C MET A 204 -32.74 -24.78 13.23
N GLY A 205 -33.07 -26.06 13.38
CA GLY A 205 -34.15 -26.68 12.64
C GLY A 205 -33.96 -26.69 11.13
N ALA A 206 -35.06 -26.84 10.39
CA ALA A 206 -35.04 -26.78 8.91
C ALA A 206 -34.66 -25.41 8.33
N ASN A 207 -34.55 -24.39 9.17
CA ASN A 207 -34.10 -23.02 8.80
C ASN A 207 -32.61 -22.79 9.01
N ALA A 208 -31.81 -23.83 9.25
CA ALA A 208 -30.34 -23.69 9.20
C ALA A 208 -30.00 -23.07 7.84
N PRO A 209 -29.34 -21.90 7.80
CA PRO A 209 -28.98 -21.30 6.51
C PRO A 209 -28.12 -22.34 5.78
N ALA A 210 -28.63 -22.79 4.63
CA ALA A 210 -27.85 -23.66 3.76
C ALA A 210 -26.51 -22.96 3.51
N ALA A 211 -25.42 -23.73 3.60
CA ALA A 211 -24.10 -23.22 3.26
C ALA A 211 -24.22 -22.56 1.87
N GLN A 212 -24.20 -21.24 1.83
CA GLN A 212 -24.24 -20.55 0.55
C GLN A 212 -22.98 -20.96 -0.17
N ALA A 213 -23.14 -21.67 -1.27
CA ALA A 213 -22.02 -21.98 -2.14
C ALA A 213 -21.49 -20.65 -2.68
N ILE A 214 -20.34 -20.25 -2.16
CA ILE A 214 -19.69 -19.01 -2.54
C ILE A 214 -19.01 -19.26 -3.87
N SER A 215 -19.63 -18.76 -4.95
CA SER A 215 -18.99 -18.80 -6.27
C SER A 215 -18.15 -17.55 -6.46
N PHE A 216 -16.84 -17.73 -6.49
CA PHE A 216 -15.89 -16.67 -6.87
C PHE A 216 -15.62 -16.65 -8.38
N ALA A 217 -16.34 -17.44 -9.17
CA ALA A 217 -16.13 -17.54 -10.61
C ALA A 217 -16.30 -16.17 -11.28
N GLY A 218 -15.21 -15.65 -11.83
CA GLY A 218 -15.16 -14.36 -12.53
C GLY A 218 -15.12 -13.12 -11.65
N VAL A 219 -15.25 -13.24 -10.33
CA VAL A 219 -15.23 -12.13 -9.39
C VAL A 219 -13.99 -12.27 -8.50
N GLY A 220 -13.26 -11.18 -8.32
CA GLY A 220 -11.99 -11.19 -7.59
C GLY A 220 -10.80 -11.67 -8.44
N ALA A 221 -11.07 -12.36 -9.54
CA ALA A 221 -10.01 -12.83 -10.43
C ALA A 221 -9.29 -11.66 -11.12
N TRP A 222 -8.00 -11.68 -11.05
CA TRP A 222 -7.16 -10.82 -11.85
C TRP A 222 -6.10 -11.69 -12.53
N ASN A 223 -5.82 -11.44 -13.81
CA ASN A 223 -4.83 -12.22 -14.52
C ASN A 223 -3.49 -11.46 -14.54
N PRO A 224 -2.51 -11.90 -13.73
CA PRO A 224 -1.21 -11.24 -13.66
C PRO A 224 -0.41 -11.35 -14.96
N ILE A 225 -0.69 -12.35 -15.81
CA ILE A 225 0.04 -12.59 -17.06
C ILE A 225 -0.08 -11.40 -18.01
N HIS A 226 -1.28 -10.82 -18.16
CA HIS A 226 -1.48 -9.64 -19.00
C HIS A 226 -0.67 -8.43 -18.50
N TRP A 227 -0.59 -8.24 -17.17
CA TRP A 227 0.17 -7.16 -16.58
C TRP A 227 1.68 -7.40 -16.66
N LEU A 228 2.14 -8.63 -16.52
CA LEU A 228 3.53 -8.98 -16.76
C LEU A 228 3.93 -8.73 -18.20
N LEU A 229 3.03 -9.02 -19.15
CA LEU A 229 3.24 -8.70 -20.57
C LEU A 229 3.35 -7.19 -20.79
N VAL A 230 2.42 -6.40 -20.25
CA VAL A 230 2.46 -4.92 -20.33
C VAL A 230 3.75 -4.38 -19.71
N LEU A 231 4.13 -4.89 -18.53
CA LEU A 231 5.39 -4.51 -17.87
C LEU A 231 6.61 -4.87 -18.73
N ALA A 232 6.63 -6.08 -19.32
CA ALA A 232 7.72 -6.49 -20.19
C ALA A 232 7.83 -5.60 -21.44
N ILE A 233 6.69 -5.24 -22.05
CA ILE A 233 6.64 -4.29 -23.18
C ILE A 233 7.13 -2.90 -22.75
N ALA A 234 6.70 -2.41 -21.58
CA ALA A 234 7.15 -1.12 -21.04
C ALA A 234 8.66 -1.10 -20.76
N LEU A 235 9.19 -2.16 -20.15
CA LEU A 235 10.62 -2.30 -19.89
C LEU A 235 11.42 -2.38 -21.20
N LEU A 236 10.90 -3.11 -22.20
CA LEU A 236 11.52 -3.17 -23.53
C LEU A 236 11.54 -1.79 -24.19
N ALA A 237 10.43 -1.05 -24.13
CA ALA A 237 10.33 0.32 -24.66
C ALA A 237 11.33 1.26 -23.98
N VAL A 238 11.40 1.23 -22.63
CA VAL A 238 12.37 2.03 -21.86
C VAL A 238 13.80 1.65 -22.22
N THR A 239 14.10 0.35 -22.35
CA THR A 239 15.42 -0.13 -22.74
C THR A 239 15.79 0.33 -24.15
N LEU A 240 14.86 0.27 -25.10
CA LEU A 240 15.07 0.75 -26.46
C LEU A 240 15.33 2.26 -26.49
N VAL A 241 14.53 3.04 -25.75
CA VAL A 241 14.75 4.49 -25.60
C VAL A 241 16.11 4.78 -24.95
N ALA A 242 16.50 4.02 -23.95
CA ALA A 242 17.79 4.17 -23.28
C ALA A 242 18.97 3.82 -24.23
N ILE A 243 18.82 2.80 -25.11
CA ILE A 243 19.83 2.44 -26.11
C ILE A 243 19.90 3.46 -27.24
N MET A 244 18.73 3.96 -27.68
CA MET A 244 18.64 4.96 -28.77
C MET A 244 18.99 6.36 -28.32
N GLY A 245 18.71 6.68 -27.05
CA GLY A 245 19.15 7.92 -26.42
C GLY A 245 20.65 7.87 -26.19
N LYS A 246 21.39 8.83 -26.77
CA LYS A 246 22.76 9.05 -26.32
C LYS A 246 22.70 9.53 -24.88
N TYR A 247 22.89 8.62 -23.93
CA TYR A 247 23.15 8.99 -22.54
C TYR A 247 24.47 9.78 -22.53
N ASP A 248 24.37 11.09 -22.49
CA ASP A 248 25.48 11.90 -22.00
C ASP A 248 25.63 11.49 -20.54
N GLN A 249 26.64 10.67 -20.28
CA GLN A 249 27.08 10.40 -18.91
C GLN A 249 27.47 11.76 -18.34
N VAL A 250 26.58 12.32 -17.52
CA VAL A 250 26.93 13.48 -16.70
C VAL A 250 28.13 13.05 -15.87
N SER A 251 29.30 13.55 -16.24
CA SER A 251 30.55 13.23 -15.56
C SER A 251 30.39 13.59 -14.08
N GLU A 252 30.48 12.61 -13.20
CA GLU A 252 30.41 12.80 -11.73
C GLU A 252 31.51 13.74 -11.19
N LYS A 253 32.42 14.22 -12.05
CA LYS A 253 33.62 14.97 -11.66
C LYS A 253 33.50 16.49 -11.75
N LYS A 254 32.38 17.05 -12.23
CA LYS A 254 32.22 18.51 -12.20
C LYS A 254 31.33 18.88 -11.03
N SER A 255 31.95 19.44 -10.00
CA SER A 255 31.27 20.14 -8.92
C SER A 255 30.30 21.16 -9.56
N ALA A 256 29.06 21.18 -9.11
CA ALA A 256 28.01 22.11 -9.59
C ALA A 256 28.43 23.59 -9.49
N SER A 257 29.49 23.89 -8.74
CA SER A 257 29.98 25.26 -8.50
C SER A 257 30.81 25.87 -9.61
N GLU A 258 31.34 25.09 -10.57
CA GLU A 258 32.27 25.67 -11.56
C GLU A 258 31.63 26.14 -12.87
N ASP A 259 30.47 25.60 -13.27
CA ASP A 259 29.85 25.95 -14.56
C ASP A 259 28.41 26.48 -14.46
N GLY A 260 27.76 26.48 -13.27
CA GLY A 260 26.36 26.91 -13.11
C GLY A 260 25.32 26.14 -13.97
N LYS A 261 25.80 25.22 -14.82
CA LYS A 261 25.00 24.49 -15.82
C LYS A 261 23.95 23.57 -15.19
N TYR A 262 24.21 23.11 -13.98
CA TYR A 262 23.34 22.17 -13.24
C TYR A 262 22.71 22.82 -12.01
N ASP A 263 22.93 24.12 -11.81
CA ASP A 263 22.28 24.86 -10.74
C ASP A 263 20.79 25.04 -11.08
N LEU A 264 19.95 24.95 -10.06
CA LEU A 264 18.52 25.18 -10.22
C LEU A 264 18.29 26.61 -10.71
N PHE A 265 17.67 26.76 -11.89
CA PHE A 265 17.33 28.05 -12.45
C PHE A 265 16.08 28.62 -11.75
N PHE A 266 16.26 29.65 -10.95
CA PHE A 266 15.20 30.29 -10.17
C PHE A 266 14.55 31.51 -10.87
N GLY A 267 14.87 31.76 -12.15
CA GLY A 267 14.27 32.89 -12.91
C GLY A 267 14.51 34.26 -12.30
N GLY A 268 15.58 34.43 -11.51
CA GLY A 268 15.89 35.68 -10.81
C GLY A 268 15.20 35.84 -9.45
N GLU A 269 14.41 34.87 -8.98
CA GLU A 269 13.82 34.90 -7.66
C GLU A 269 14.85 34.59 -6.57
N LYS A 270 14.71 35.26 -5.41
CA LYS A 270 15.64 35.08 -4.28
C LYS A 270 15.52 33.69 -3.68
N SER A 271 16.64 33.17 -3.24
CA SER A 271 16.99 31.83 -2.77
C SER A 271 16.15 31.20 -1.65
N VAL A 272 15.00 31.76 -1.26
CA VAL A 272 14.09 31.13 -0.29
C VAL A 272 13.61 29.76 -0.81
N TYR A 273 13.56 29.60 -2.12
CA TYR A 273 13.17 28.35 -2.78
C TYR A 273 14.36 27.40 -3.07
N SER A 274 15.59 27.86 -2.87
CA SER A 274 16.79 27.03 -3.02
C SER A 274 16.92 25.91 -1.98
N GLN A 275 16.10 25.99 -0.93
CA GLN A 275 16.02 24.97 0.12
C GLN A 275 14.93 23.93 -0.11
N VAL A 276 14.20 23.99 -1.24
CA VAL A 276 13.23 22.94 -1.60
C VAL A 276 13.99 21.67 -1.96
N GLY A 277 14.11 20.77 -1.01
CA GLY A 277 14.78 19.48 -1.18
C GLY A 277 13.84 18.41 -1.76
N GLY A 278 14.38 17.21 -2.00
CA GLY A 278 13.59 16.05 -2.47
C GLY A 278 12.41 15.69 -1.54
N GLY A 279 12.47 16.09 -0.27
CA GLY A 279 11.36 15.98 0.69
C GLY A 279 10.13 16.83 0.33
N ASP A 280 10.28 17.84 -0.51
CA ASP A 280 9.24 18.80 -0.89
C ASP A 280 8.65 18.58 -2.29
N LEU A 281 8.66 17.34 -2.77
CA LEU A 281 8.11 16.96 -4.08
C LEU A 281 6.70 17.52 -4.34
N PHE A 282 5.90 17.68 -3.30
CA PHE A 282 4.54 18.22 -3.37
C PHE A 282 4.43 19.64 -2.79
N TRP A 283 5.52 20.43 -2.79
CA TRP A 283 5.55 21.76 -2.17
C TRP A 283 4.45 22.67 -2.69
N GLY A 284 4.29 22.82 -4.00
CA GLY A 284 3.28 23.69 -4.61
C GLY A 284 1.85 23.30 -4.21
N PHE A 285 1.56 22.00 -4.17
CA PHE A 285 0.27 21.50 -3.72
C PHE A 285 0.03 21.82 -2.23
N LYS A 286 1.01 21.57 -1.37
CA LYS A 286 0.94 21.87 0.05
C LYS A 286 0.79 23.38 0.30
N HIS A 287 1.51 24.22 -0.47
CA HIS A 287 1.46 25.67 -0.34
C HIS A 287 0.07 26.22 -0.68
N ASN A 288 -0.53 25.76 -1.77
CA ASN A 288 -1.87 26.19 -2.18
C ASN A 288 -2.96 25.73 -1.21
N TRP A 289 -2.79 24.57 -0.61
CA TRP A 289 -3.74 23.99 0.35
C TRP A 289 -3.25 24.10 1.80
N ARG A 290 -2.39 25.08 2.12
CA ARG A 290 -1.74 25.20 3.44
C ARG A 290 -2.71 25.22 4.60
N HIS A 291 -3.87 25.86 4.47
CA HIS A 291 -4.87 25.90 5.53
C HIS A 291 -5.45 24.51 5.84
N TYR A 292 -5.74 23.74 4.81
CA TYR A 292 -6.19 22.37 4.96
C TYR A 292 -5.10 21.49 5.60
N PHE A 293 -3.86 21.60 5.13
CA PHE A 293 -2.76 20.81 5.68
C PHE A 293 -2.42 21.22 7.11
N SER A 294 -2.49 22.51 7.48
CA SER A 294 -2.32 22.96 8.85
C SER A 294 -3.40 22.36 9.75
N PHE A 295 -4.68 22.47 9.36
CA PHE A 295 -5.78 21.87 10.09
C PHE A 295 -5.62 20.36 10.26
N MET A 296 -5.27 19.64 9.21
CA MET A 296 -5.03 18.20 9.27
C MET A 296 -3.82 17.84 10.13
N HIS A 297 -2.78 18.67 10.14
CA HIS A 297 -1.61 18.50 11.00
C HIS A 297 -1.97 18.67 12.48
N ASP A 298 -2.77 19.69 12.79
CA ASP A 298 -3.21 19.95 14.16
C ASP A 298 -4.12 18.83 14.70
N LEU A 299 -4.90 18.17 13.81
CA LEU A 299 -5.66 16.96 14.16
C LEU A 299 -4.76 15.75 14.47
N HIS A 300 -3.51 15.75 14.01
CA HIS A 300 -2.53 14.68 14.25
C HIS A 300 -1.58 15.06 15.38
N SER A 301 -2.13 15.21 16.57
CA SER A 301 -1.41 15.66 17.78
C SER A 301 -0.27 14.74 18.24
N GLY A 302 -0.22 13.49 17.76
CA GLY A 302 0.71 12.46 18.26
C GLY A 302 0.27 11.83 19.58
N VAL A 303 -0.83 12.30 20.18
CA VAL A 303 -1.38 11.77 21.42
C VAL A 303 -2.33 10.61 21.14
N VAL A 304 -2.05 9.44 21.71
CA VAL A 304 -2.83 8.20 21.46
C VAL A 304 -4.31 8.38 21.83
N ASN A 305 -4.61 9.12 22.90
CA ASN A 305 -5.98 9.37 23.34
C ASN A 305 -6.80 10.14 22.30
N ASP A 306 -6.20 11.10 21.59
CA ASP A 306 -6.87 11.85 20.53
C ASP A 306 -7.24 10.94 19.38
N TYR A 307 -6.36 10.01 19.02
CA TYR A 307 -6.65 9.01 17.97
C TYR A 307 -7.75 8.03 18.39
N ALA A 308 -7.79 7.64 19.66
CA ALA A 308 -8.88 6.82 20.19
C ALA A 308 -10.21 7.56 20.12
N LEU A 309 -10.23 8.86 20.50
CA LEU A 309 -11.43 9.71 20.36
C LEU A 309 -11.89 9.80 18.90
N TRP A 310 -10.98 10.05 17.96
CA TRP A 310 -11.31 10.10 16.53
C TRP A 310 -11.87 8.78 16.00
N ALA A 311 -11.34 7.65 16.48
CA ALA A 311 -11.86 6.33 16.11
C ALA A 311 -13.31 6.14 16.62
N VAL A 312 -13.60 6.56 17.85
CA VAL A 312 -14.96 6.52 18.44
C VAL A 312 -15.91 7.43 17.66
N VAL A 313 -15.49 8.67 17.36
CA VAL A 313 -16.30 9.62 16.57
C VAL A 313 -16.58 9.08 15.17
N ALA A 314 -15.58 8.54 14.51
CA ALA A 314 -15.75 7.93 13.18
C ALA A 314 -16.72 6.74 13.22
N LEU A 315 -16.64 5.89 14.23
CA LEU A 315 -17.54 4.76 14.43
C LEU A 315 -18.98 5.25 14.68
N ALA A 316 -19.16 6.27 15.55
CA ALA A 316 -20.47 6.85 15.84
C ALA A 316 -21.10 7.49 14.59
N LEU A 317 -20.31 8.21 13.79
CA LEU A 317 -20.79 8.79 12.53
C LEU A 317 -21.12 7.69 11.50
N ALA A 318 -20.33 6.63 11.42
CA ALA A 318 -20.60 5.50 10.53
C ALA A 318 -21.90 4.77 10.93
N THR A 319 -22.13 4.54 12.23
CA THR A 319 -23.37 3.91 12.72
C THR A 319 -24.59 4.79 12.47
N LEU A 320 -24.46 6.11 12.71
CA LEU A 320 -25.53 7.06 12.42
C LEU A 320 -25.86 7.10 10.92
N PHE A 321 -24.82 7.11 10.08
CA PHE A 321 -25.00 7.07 8.62
C PHE A 321 -25.69 5.78 8.16
N MET A 322 -25.32 4.63 8.74
CA MET A 322 -25.98 3.36 8.44
C MET A 322 -27.44 3.35 8.86
N GLN A 323 -27.80 3.95 9.99
CA GLN A 323 -29.19 4.06 10.44
C GLN A 323 -30.06 4.96 9.54
N ILE A 324 -29.44 5.98 8.92
CA ILE A 324 -30.16 6.89 7.99
C ILE A 324 -30.25 6.28 6.58
N ALA A 325 -29.30 5.42 6.21
CA ALA A 325 -29.20 4.80 4.89
C ALA A 325 -29.95 3.45 4.77
N LEU A 326 -30.39 2.88 5.89
CA LEU A 326 -31.29 1.71 5.99
C LEU A 326 -32.74 2.17 6.15
#